data_f04d6d5cbd5c172e5d22f9f7297e4eeb
#
_entry.id   f04d6d5cbd5c172e5d22f9f7297e4eeb
#
_cell.length_a   1.000
_cell.length_b   1.000
_cell.length_c   1.000
_cell.angle_alpha   90.00
_cell.angle_beta   90.00
_cell.angle_gamma   90.00
#
_symmetry.space_group_name_H-M   'P 1'
#
loop_
_entity.id
_entity.type
_entity.pdbx_description
1 polymer ?
#
loop_
_entity_poly.entity_id
_entity_poly.type
_entity_poly.pdbx_seq_one_letter_code
_entity_poly.pdbx_strand_id
1 'polypeptide(L)'
;DYITNGLQPAEMVIIGGETGAGKSQLLNNLAIQLWMQNNTVNDRDSFKKGYNVLYFSLEMPYKQCFNRTVSRISQLELYGIRDATLASSEVQELYKACEFIEAYPYQFEIVDIPRGVTVEDVEERYLEAKSKFNPDIVVVDYLGLLEDKEASGDDWLKLGHIAGKLHELSRVYGCAMLTAVQLNRLAKNSDNRIGLHRFGRSSLIATHATLCLQIETRPDENQFGDMVVHIIKNRNGSLGQFSLQRDFSRSLLLDYDEVFLPSGKEPKVLLPSDVADVSKLLEKYNWI
;
A
#
# COMPACT_ATOMS: atom_id res chain seq x y z
N ASP A 1 -8.74 2.04 -13.95
CA ASP A 1 -9.28 0.87 -14.70
C ASP A 1 -9.34 1.09 -16.22
N TYR A 2 -9.61 2.29 -16.70
CA TYR A 2 -9.63 2.60 -18.15
C TYR A 2 -8.32 2.26 -18.88
N ILE A 3 -7.18 2.38 -18.20
CA ILE A 3 -5.85 2.17 -18.80
C ILE A 3 -5.34 0.75 -18.56
N THR A 4 -5.64 0.18 -17.39
CA THR A 4 -5.05 -1.10 -16.95
C THR A 4 -5.98 -2.29 -17.07
N ASN A 5 -7.27 -2.10 -17.34
CA ASN A 5 -8.33 -3.12 -17.25
C ASN A 5 -8.45 -3.81 -15.87
N GLY A 6 -7.97 -3.13 -14.82
CA GLY A 6 -7.93 -3.66 -13.46
C GLY A 6 -6.79 -4.67 -13.25
N LEU A 7 -6.65 -5.12 -12.02
CA LEU A 7 -5.69 -6.14 -11.60
C LEU A 7 -6.33 -7.53 -11.69
N GLN A 8 -5.67 -8.46 -12.38
CA GLN A 8 -6.16 -9.82 -12.57
C GLN A 8 -5.41 -10.82 -11.68
N PRO A 9 -6.02 -11.98 -11.36
CA PRO A 9 -5.31 -13.08 -10.72
C PRO A 9 -4.04 -13.49 -11.50
N ALA A 10 -3.02 -13.93 -10.78
CA ALA A 10 -1.72 -14.32 -11.33
C ALA A 10 -0.94 -13.19 -12.03
N GLU A 11 -1.33 -11.93 -11.84
CA GLU A 11 -0.59 -10.77 -12.33
C GLU A 11 0.32 -10.18 -11.25
N MET A 12 1.41 -9.56 -11.71
CA MET A 12 2.34 -8.86 -10.83
C MET A 12 2.46 -7.39 -11.21
N VAL A 13 2.22 -6.53 -10.23
CA VAL A 13 2.40 -5.08 -10.32
C VAL A 13 3.64 -4.67 -9.54
N ILE A 14 4.51 -3.90 -10.16
CA ILE A 14 5.72 -3.36 -9.52
C ILE A 14 5.70 -1.84 -9.54
N ILE A 15 5.87 -1.23 -8.36
CA ILE A 15 5.94 0.22 -8.18
C ILE A 15 7.40 0.63 -7.97
N GLY A 16 7.96 1.34 -8.95
CA GLY A 16 9.29 1.93 -8.84
C GLY A 16 9.24 3.35 -8.30
N GLY A 17 10.19 3.70 -7.44
CA GLY A 17 10.33 5.08 -6.96
C GLY A 17 11.59 5.28 -6.14
N GLU A 18 12.09 6.51 -6.09
CA GLU A 18 13.22 6.86 -5.23
C GLU A 18 12.87 6.74 -3.74
N THR A 19 13.87 6.79 -2.87
CA THR A 19 13.65 6.82 -1.42
C THR A 19 12.78 8.04 -1.06
N GLY A 20 11.71 7.84 -0.29
CA GLY A 20 10.80 8.91 0.11
C GLY A 20 9.78 9.32 -0.96
N ALA A 21 9.74 8.68 -2.14
CA ALA A 21 8.76 8.98 -3.19
C ALA A 21 7.31 8.59 -2.85
N GLY A 22 7.08 7.81 -1.79
CA GLY A 22 5.74 7.39 -1.38
C GLY A 22 5.32 5.99 -1.86
N LYS A 23 6.29 5.11 -2.17
CA LYS A 23 6.00 3.73 -2.63
C LYS A 23 5.10 2.95 -1.67
N SER A 24 5.48 2.89 -0.38
CA SER A 24 4.70 2.21 0.66
C SER A 24 3.33 2.84 0.86
N GLN A 25 3.22 4.17 0.70
CA GLN A 25 1.94 4.85 0.76
C GLN A 25 1.05 4.44 -0.42
N LEU A 26 1.59 4.38 -1.65
CA LEU A 26 0.83 3.95 -2.81
C LEU A 26 0.43 2.47 -2.69
N LEU A 27 1.33 1.58 -2.25
CA LEU A 27 1.01 0.17 -1.99
C LEU A 27 -0.11 0.02 -0.96
N ASN A 28 -0.01 0.70 0.17
CA ASN A 28 -1.04 0.64 1.23
C ASN A 28 -2.40 1.17 0.74
N ASN A 29 -2.41 2.31 0.04
CA ASN A 29 -3.65 2.86 -0.52
C ASN A 29 -4.29 1.94 -1.56
N LEU A 30 -3.49 1.34 -2.47
CA LEU A 30 -4.00 0.37 -3.43
C LEU A 30 -4.53 -0.89 -2.73
N ALA A 31 -3.81 -1.41 -1.74
CA ALA A 31 -4.23 -2.58 -0.98
C ALA A 31 -5.58 -2.35 -0.27
N ILE A 32 -5.73 -1.21 0.42
CA ILE A 32 -6.98 -0.85 1.10
C ILE A 32 -8.11 -0.63 0.08
N GLN A 33 -7.85 0.05 -1.04
CA GLN A 33 -8.85 0.27 -2.09
C GLN A 33 -9.35 -1.05 -2.69
N LEU A 34 -8.45 -2.00 -2.94
CA LEU A 34 -8.78 -3.33 -3.44
C LEU A 34 -9.56 -4.14 -2.38
N TRP A 35 -9.16 -4.06 -1.12
CA TRP A 35 -9.87 -4.70 -0.02
C TRP A 35 -11.29 -4.17 0.12
N MET A 36 -11.45 -2.84 0.16
CA MET A 36 -12.75 -2.20 0.41
C MET A 36 -13.66 -2.13 -0.83
N GLN A 37 -13.12 -2.06 -2.06
CA GLN A 37 -13.88 -1.94 -3.31
C GLN A 37 -14.99 -0.89 -3.27
N ASN A 38 -14.64 0.33 -2.86
CA ASN A 38 -15.57 1.45 -2.67
C ASN A 38 -16.64 1.24 -1.57
N ASN A 39 -16.50 0.24 -0.71
CA ASN A 39 -17.27 0.22 0.53
C ASN A 39 -16.72 1.27 1.50
N THR A 40 -17.58 1.84 2.29
CA THR A 40 -17.23 2.83 3.30
C THR A 40 -17.68 2.37 4.69
N VAL A 41 -17.24 3.04 5.73
CA VAL A 41 -17.65 2.78 7.12
C VAL A 41 -19.18 2.88 7.32
N ASN A 42 -19.90 3.44 6.36
CA ASN A 42 -21.36 3.61 6.39
C ASN A 42 -22.12 2.46 5.69
N ASP A 43 -21.44 1.56 4.96
CA ASP A 43 -22.08 0.50 4.14
C ASP A 43 -22.29 -0.81 4.92
N ARG A 44 -22.57 -0.76 6.23
CA ARG A 44 -22.61 -1.93 7.12
C ARG A 44 -23.65 -2.98 6.74
N ASP A 45 -24.74 -2.59 6.09
CA ASP A 45 -25.87 -3.48 5.80
C ASP A 45 -25.85 -4.06 4.37
N SER A 46 -24.92 -3.63 3.51
CA SER A 46 -24.87 -4.02 2.10
C SER A 46 -23.47 -3.93 1.49
N PHE A 47 -22.53 -4.69 2.04
CA PHE A 47 -21.17 -4.72 1.50
C PHE A 47 -21.12 -5.22 0.06
N LYS A 48 -20.47 -4.44 -0.80
CA LYS A 48 -20.09 -4.89 -2.15
C LYS A 48 -18.94 -5.89 -2.03
N LYS A 49 -18.74 -6.69 -3.07
CA LYS A 49 -17.64 -7.65 -3.12
C LYS A 49 -16.30 -6.92 -2.95
N GLY A 50 -15.53 -7.29 -1.92
CA GLY A 50 -14.15 -6.90 -1.72
C GLY A 50 -13.18 -8.03 -2.08
N TYR A 51 -11.91 -7.87 -1.71
CA TYR A 51 -10.87 -8.88 -1.88
C TYR A 51 -10.14 -9.12 -0.58
N ASN A 52 -9.73 -10.37 -0.34
CA ASN A 52 -8.86 -10.72 0.79
C ASN A 52 -7.42 -10.27 0.49
N VAL A 53 -6.82 -9.53 1.41
CA VAL A 53 -5.48 -8.97 1.26
C VAL A 53 -4.54 -9.53 2.32
N LEU A 54 -3.38 -10.01 1.88
CA LEU A 54 -2.26 -10.37 2.74
C LEU A 54 -1.11 -9.39 2.48
N TYR A 55 -0.76 -8.57 3.48
CA TYR A 55 0.21 -7.49 3.37
C TYR A 55 1.47 -7.81 4.17
N PHE A 56 2.57 -8.10 3.49
CA PHE A 56 3.88 -8.29 4.09
C PHE A 56 4.60 -6.96 4.25
N SER A 57 4.79 -6.54 5.49
CA SER A 57 5.58 -5.36 5.83
C SER A 57 6.99 -5.78 6.23
N LEU A 58 7.96 -5.48 5.38
CA LEU A 58 9.37 -5.82 5.59
C LEU A 58 10.17 -4.62 6.11
N GLU A 59 9.66 -3.40 5.92
CA GLU A 59 10.32 -2.16 6.34
C GLU A 59 9.74 -1.58 7.61
N MET A 60 8.42 -1.62 7.76
CA MET A 60 7.71 -0.95 8.85
C MET A 60 7.14 -1.97 9.84
N PRO A 61 7.26 -1.71 11.16
CA PRO A 61 6.60 -2.53 12.18
C PRO A 61 5.08 -2.56 11.98
N TYR A 62 4.44 -3.67 12.39
CA TYR A 62 2.98 -3.89 12.32
C TYR A 62 2.19 -2.66 12.76
N LYS A 63 2.50 -2.10 13.92
CA LYS A 63 1.81 -0.94 14.49
C LYS A 63 1.81 0.28 13.55
N GLN A 64 2.92 0.55 12.86
CA GLN A 64 3.00 1.67 11.92
C GLN A 64 2.13 1.43 10.68
N CYS A 65 2.16 0.22 10.13
CA CYS A 65 1.31 -0.15 9.00
C CYS A 65 -0.17 -0.09 9.38
N PHE A 66 -0.52 -0.64 10.53
CA PHE A 66 -1.89 -0.65 11.03
C PHE A 66 -2.42 0.77 11.28
N ASN A 67 -1.65 1.63 11.95
CA ASN A 67 -2.05 3.03 12.17
C ASN A 67 -2.29 3.77 10.84
N ARG A 68 -1.47 3.53 9.81
CA ARG A 68 -1.69 4.11 8.47
C ARG A 68 -2.98 3.58 7.82
N THR A 69 -3.24 2.28 7.95
CA THR A 69 -4.47 1.67 7.45
C THR A 69 -5.70 2.27 8.11
N VAL A 70 -5.70 2.39 9.42
CA VAL A 70 -6.82 2.98 10.18
C VAL A 70 -6.97 4.47 9.88
N SER A 71 -5.87 5.23 9.81
CA SER A 71 -5.87 6.65 9.42
C SER A 71 -6.51 6.84 8.03
N ARG A 72 -6.15 5.98 7.08
CA ARG A 72 -6.74 5.98 5.71
C ARG A 72 -8.24 5.69 5.72
N ILE A 73 -8.70 4.71 6.53
CA ILE A 73 -10.10 4.30 6.58
C ILE A 73 -10.96 5.33 7.32
N SER A 74 -10.49 5.82 8.46
CA SER A 74 -11.18 6.80 9.30
C SER A 74 -11.06 8.24 8.79
N GLN A 75 -10.11 8.50 7.89
CA GLN A 75 -9.71 9.83 7.43
C GLN A 75 -9.24 10.77 8.56
N LEU A 76 -8.79 10.19 9.69
CA LEU A 76 -8.23 10.92 10.82
C LEU A 76 -6.72 11.09 10.69
N GLU A 77 -6.18 12.12 11.33
CA GLU A 77 -4.75 12.39 11.32
C GLU A 77 -3.96 11.27 11.99
N LEU A 78 -2.95 10.75 11.27
CA LEU A 78 -2.09 9.67 11.73
C LEU A 78 -1.42 9.96 13.08
N TYR A 79 -0.98 11.22 13.29
CA TYR A 79 -0.35 11.63 14.54
C TYR A 79 -1.36 11.66 15.70
N GLY A 80 -2.60 12.08 15.43
CA GLY A 80 -3.69 12.06 16.42
C GLY A 80 -4.00 10.64 16.91
N ILE A 81 -4.01 9.65 15.97
CA ILE A 81 -4.18 8.23 16.30
C ILE A 81 -2.98 7.72 17.08
N ARG A 82 -1.76 7.96 16.58
CA ARG A 82 -0.52 7.46 17.18
C ARG A 82 -0.29 7.96 18.61
N ASP A 83 -0.55 9.25 18.83
CA ASP A 83 -0.22 9.95 20.08
C ASP A 83 -1.44 10.07 21.02
N ALA A 84 -2.58 9.45 20.64
CA ALA A 84 -3.85 9.46 21.37
C ALA A 84 -4.34 10.91 21.70
N THR A 85 -4.19 11.83 20.74
CA THR A 85 -4.55 13.24 20.89
C THR A 85 -5.80 13.64 20.10
N LEU A 86 -6.61 12.66 19.70
CA LEU A 86 -7.86 12.89 18.98
C LEU A 86 -8.91 13.60 19.84
N ALA A 87 -9.68 14.48 19.22
CA ALA A 87 -10.84 15.08 19.85
C ALA A 87 -11.98 14.06 20.00
N SER A 88 -12.92 14.28 20.93
CA SER A 88 -14.01 13.31 21.21
C SER A 88 -14.85 12.94 19.99
N SER A 89 -15.10 13.91 19.10
CA SER A 89 -15.79 13.63 17.83
C SER A 89 -14.99 12.73 16.89
N GLU A 90 -13.66 12.90 16.87
CA GLU A 90 -12.75 12.07 16.07
C GLU A 90 -12.62 10.65 16.63
N VAL A 91 -12.68 10.50 17.96
CA VAL A 91 -12.73 9.20 18.64
C VAL A 91 -13.94 8.40 18.18
N GLN A 92 -15.09 9.03 18.00
CA GLN A 92 -16.28 8.34 17.47
C GLN A 92 -16.09 7.87 16.03
N GLU A 93 -15.43 8.66 15.18
CA GLU A 93 -15.09 8.24 13.81
C GLU A 93 -14.07 7.09 13.81
N LEU A 94 -13.12 7.12 14.75
CA LEU A 94 -12.19 6.01 14.96
C LEU A 94 -12.92 4.72 15.34
N TYR A 95 -13.88 4.79 16.26
CA TYR A 95 -14.72 3.64 16.64
C TYR A 95 -15.47 3.06 15.45
N LYS A 96 -16.09 3.92 14.62
CA LYS A 96 -16.80 3.47 13.41
C LYS A 96 -15.86 2.74 12.44
N ALA A 97 -14.64 3.26 12.27
CA ALA A 97 -13.64 2.60 11.42
C ALA A 97 -13.25 1.21 11.96
N CYS A 98 -13.07 1.08 13.28
CA CYS A 98 -12.76 -0.20 13.91
C CYS A 98 -13.90 -1.20 13.78
N GLU A 99 -15.13 -0.78 14.07
CA GLU A 99 -16.33 -1.62 13.90
C GLU A 99 -16.53 -2.04 12.44
N PHE A 100 -16.20 -1.16 11.49
CA PHE A 100 -16.22 -1.51 10.08
C PHE A 100 -15.18 -2.60 9.78
N ILE A 101 -13.93 -2.44 10.23
CA ILE A 101 -12.87 -3.44 10.02
C ILE A 101 -13.27 -4.80 10.60
N GLU A 102 -13.85 -4.83 11.81
CA GLU A 102 -14.31 -6.06 12.47
C GLU A 102 -15.48 -6.74 11.74
N ALA A 103 -16.42 -5.95 11.22
CA ALA A 103 -17.62 -6.45 10.58
C ALA A 103 -17.42 -6.79 9.08
N TYR A 104 -16.36 -6.27 8.46
CA TYR A 104 -16.14 -6.42 7.03
C TYR A 104 -15.82 -7.89 6.68
N PRO A 105 -16.52 -8.48 5.71
CA PRO A 105 -16.45 -9.93 5.46
C PRO A 105 -15.15 -10.39 4.78
N TYR A 106 -14.35 -9.45 4.25
CA TYR A 106 -13.07 -9.74 3.62
C TYR A 106 -11.92 -9.40 4.58
N GLN A 107 -10.87 -10.20 4.56
CA GLN A 107 -9.75 -10.05 5.48
C GLN A 107 -8.66 -9.11 4.93
N PHE A 108 -8.08 -8.30 5.81
CA PHE A 108 -6.85 -7.54 5.56
C PHE A 108 -5.86 -7.91 6.66
N GLU A 109 -4.95 -8.83 6.36
CA GLU A 109 -3.95 -9.27 7.33
C GLU A 109 -2.60 -8.60 7.04
N ILE A 110 -2.01 -7.98 8.05
CA ILE A 110 -0.66 -7.40 7.98
C ILE A 110 0.28 -8.36 8.69
N VAL A 111 1.29 -8.82 7.97
CA VAL A 111 2.35 -9.70 8.49
C VAL A 111 3.64 -8.91 8.57
N ASP A 112 4.08 -8.60 9.78
CA ASP A 112 5.37 -7.96 10.06
C ASP A 112 6.44 -9.06 10.12
N ILE A 113 7.34 -9.05 9.15
CA ILE A 113 8.43 -10.01 9.09
C ILE A 113 9.76 -9.27 9.13
N PRO A 114 10.64 -9.60 10.09
CA PRO A 114 11.95 -8.98 10.20
C PRO A 114 12.83 -9.28 8.97
N ARG A 115 13.94 -8.55 8.83
CA ARG A 115 14.92 -8.70 7.75
C ARG A 115 15.48 -10.12 7.66
N GLY A 116 15.93 -10.51 6.47
CA GLY A 116 16.52 -11.83 6.19
C GLY A 116 15.52 -12.85 5.70
N VAL A 117 14.36 -12.40 5.26
CA VAL A 117 13.25 -13.21 4.77
C VAL A 117 13.42 -13.51 3.29
N THR A 118 13.15 -14.75 2.91
CA THR A 118 13.17 -15.22 1.53
C THR A 118 11.76 -15.26 0.93
N VAL A 119 11.64 -15.54 -0.36
CA VAL A 119 10.33 -15.76 -1.00
C VAL A 119 9.67 -17.03 -0.48
N GLU A 120 10.45 -18.03 -0.09
CA GLU A 120 9.98 -19.27 0.52
C GLU A 120 9.31 -19.01 1.89
N ASP A 121 9.85 -18.09 2.69
CA ASP A 121 9.22 -17.66 3.95
C ASP A 121 7.89 -16.90 3.69
N VAL A 122 7.83 -16.10 2.62
CA VAL A 122 6.59 -15.43 2.17
C VAL A 122 5.55 -16.48 1.75
N GLU A 123 5.97 -17.52 1.01
CA GLU A 123 5.11 -18.62 0.58
C GLU A 123 4.55 -19.40 1.77
N GLU A 124 5.37 -19.71 2.77
CA GLU A 124 4.93 -20.38 4.00
C GLU A 124 3.82 -19.59 4.70
N ARG A 125 4.02 -18.28 4.89
CA ARG A 125 3.01 -17.40 5.49
C ARG A 125 1.76 -17.26 4.62
N TYR A 126 1.91 -17.24 3.31
CA TYR A 126 0.77 -17.29 2.38
C TYR A 126 -0.06 -18.55 2.58
N LEU A 127 0.58 -19.72 2.69
CA LEU A 127 -0.12 -21.00 2.90
C LEU A 127 -0.84 -21.04 4.25
N GLU A 128 -0.25 -20.48 5.32
CA GLU A 128 -0.92 -20.31 6.60
C GLU A 128 -2.18 -19.43 6.47
N ALA A 129 -2.07 -18.28 5.80
CA ALA A 129 -3.21 -17.39 5.55
C ALA A 129 -4.26 -18.04 4.67
N LYS A 130 -3.85 -18.78 3.62
CA LYS A 130 -4.74 -19.49 2.71
C LYS A 130 -5.64 -20.49 3.42
N SER A 131 -5.15 -21.12 4.49
CA SER A 131 -5.95 -22.04 5.30
C SER A 131 -7.09 -21.34 6.06
N LYS A 132 -6.98 -20.01 6.27
CA LYS A 132 -7.92 -19.20 7.06
C LYS A 132 -8.90 -18.43 6.19
N PHE A 133 -8.42 -17.71 5.15
CA PHE A 133 -9.25 -16.78 4.39
C PHE A 133 -8.96 -16.70 2.88
N ASN A 134 -8.03 -17.48 2.34
CA ASN A 134 -7.65 -17.54 0.93
C ASN A 134 -7.36 -16.15 0.31
N PRO A 135 -6.14 -15.59 0.46
CA PRO A 135 -5.79 -14.27 -0.04
C PRO A 135 -5.93 -14.18 -1.58
N ASP A 136 -6.69 -13.18 -2.05
CA ASP A 136 -6.80 -12.83 -3.47
C ASP A 136 -5.62 -11.96 -3.92
N ILE A 137 -5.09 -11.16 -2.99
CA ILE A 137 -4.06 -10.16 -3.23
C ILE A 137 -2.96 -10.32 -2.19
N VAL A 138 -1.72 -10.37 -2.67
CA VAL A 138 -0.52 -10.38 -1.82
C VAL A 138 0.28 -9.11 -2.08
N VAL A 139 0.62 -8.39 -1.02
CA VAL A 139 1.47 -7.20 -1.07
C VAL A 139 2.78 -7.48 -0.38
N VAL A 140 3.91 -7.14 -1.01
CA VAL A 140 5.25 -7.24 -0.42
C VAL A 140 5.91 -5.85 -0.41
N ASP A 141 6.01 -5.23 0.75
CA ASP A 141 6.56 -3.89 0.92
C ASP A 141 7.91 -3.92 1.66
N TYR A 142 9.02 -3.96 0.94
CA TYR A 142 9.23 -3.96 -0.51
C TYR A 142 10.22 -5.05 -0.94
N LEU A 143 10.20 -5.41 -2.23
CA LEU A 143 10.96 -6.50 -2.83
C LEU A 143 12.46 -6.49 -2.50
N GLY A 144 13.08 -5.31 -2.43
CA GLY A 144 14.52 -5.17 -2.17
C GLY A 144 14.96 -5.53 -0.74
N LEU A 145 14.04 -5.88 0.16
CA LEU A 145 14.34 -6.36 1.52
C LEU A 145 14.28 -7.89 1.63
N LEU A 146 13.80 -8.57 0.58
CA LEU A 146 13.88 -10.02 0.51
C LEU A 146 15.30 -10.48 0.18
N GLU A 147 15.66 -11.64 0.72
CA GLU A 147 16.93 -12.30 0.44
C GLU A 147 16.74 -13.49 -0.51
N ASP A 148 17.72 -13.70 -1.36
CA ASP A 148 17.86 -14.95 -2.14
C ASP A 148 19.18 -15.61 -1.74
N LYS A 149 19.09 -16.68 -0.95
CA LYS A 149 20.23 -17.42 -0.43
C LYS A 149 20.93 -18.26 -1.50
N GLU A 150 20.26 -18.54 -2.61
CA GLU A 150 20.76 -19.35 -3.70
C GLU A 150 21.40 -18.52 -4.80
N ALA A 151 20.99 -17.26 -4.95
CA ALA A 151 21.53 -16.39 -5.97
C ALA A 151 22.94 -15.91 -5.64
N SER A 152 23.89 -16.25 -6.48
CA SER A 152 25.23 -15.71 -6.51
C SER A 152 25.34 -14.60 -7.56
N GLY A 153 26.10 -13.55 -7.29
CA GLY A 153 26.36 -12.46 -8.24
C GLY A 153 25.90 -11.10 -7.75
N ASP A 154 25.76 -10.18 -8.70
CA ASP A 154 25.39 -8.79 -8.44
C ASP A 154 23.97 -8.66 -7.85
N ASP A 155 23.74 -7.69 -6.98
CA ASP A 155 22.46 -7.45 -6.30
C ASP A 155 21.27 -7.31 -7.26
N TRP A 156 21.51 -6.79 -8.47
CA TRP A 156 20.44 -6.66 -9.48
C TRP A 156 19.98 -8.00 -10.06
N LEU A 157 20.87 -9.01 -10.15
CA LEU A 157 20.49 -10.37 -10.55
C LEU A 157 19.65 -11.04 -9.46
N LYS A 158 20.04 -10.87 -8.19
CA LYS A 158 19.27 -11.37 -7.05
C LYS A 158 17.87 -10.79 -7.03
N LEU A 159 17.73 -9.48 -7.22
CA LEU A 159 16.41 -8.82 -7.30
C LEU A 159 15.57 -9.34 -8.48
N GLY A 160 16.20 -9.64 -9.62
CA GLY A 160 15.53 -10.27 -10.75
C GLY A 160 15.00 -11.66 -10.43
N HIS A 161 15.79 -12.48 -9.75
CA HIS A 161 15.39 -13.83 -9.29
C HIS A 161 14.24 -13.76 -8.27
N ILE A 162 14.35 -12.88 -7.27
CA ILE A 162 13.29 -12.65 -6.27
C ILE A 162 11.97 -12.25 -6.97
N ALA A 163 12.03 -11.32 -7.93
CA ALA A 163 10.85 -10.93 -8.70
C ALA A 163 10.28 -12.11 -9.51
N GLY A 164 11.14 -12.97 -10.06
CA GLY A 164 10.73 -14.19 -10.75
C GLY A 164 9.99 -15.16 -9.84
N LYS A 165 10.56 -15.47 -8.66
CA LYS A 165 9.96 -16.33 -7.64
C LYS A 165 8.62 -15.79 -7.12
N LEU A 166 8.52 -14.47 -6.85
CA LEU A 166 7.24 -13.85 -6.46
C LEU A 166 6.18 -13.95 -7.57
N HIS A 167 6.56 -13.74 -8.81
CA HIS A 167 5.65 -13.92 -9.95
C HIS A 167 5.21 -15.37 -10.11
N GLU A 168 6.12 -16.33 -9.90
CA GLU A 168 5.78 -17.76 -9.92
C GLU A 168 4.77 -18.10 -8.82
N LEU A 169 4.99 -17.61 -7.57
CA LEU A 169 4.06 -17.75 -6.46
C LEU A 169 2.67 -17.21 -6.85
N SER A 170 2.59 -16.02 -7.46
CA SER A 170 1.32 -15.45 -7.89
C SER A 170 0.60 -16.34 -8.91
N ARG A 171 1.33 -16.97 -9.83
CA ARG A 171 0.78 -17.87 -10.83
C ARG A 171 0.33 -19.21 -10.27
N VAL A 172 1.14 -19.80 -9.38
CA VAL A 172 0.85 -21.10 -8.75
C VAL A 172 -0.42 -21.03 -7.91
N TYR A 173 -0.58 -19.94 -7.17
CA TYR A 173 -1.71 -19.78 -6.24
C TYR A 173 -2.88 -18.98 -6.82
N GLY A 174 -2.73 -18.37 -7.99
CA GLY A 174 -3.77 -17.58 -8.63
C GLY A 174 -4.10 -16.27 -7.89
N CYS A 175 -3.17 -15.75 -7.07
CA CYS A 175 -3.32 -14.47 -6.41
C CYS A 175 -2.68 -13.33 -7.23
N ALA A 176 -3.14 -12.11 -7.05
CA ALA A 176 -2.46 -10.94 -7.60
C ALA A 176 -1.31 -10.49 -6.67
N MET A 177 -0.16 -10.12 -7.24
CA MET A 177 1.02 -9.72 -6.50
C MET A 177 1.32 -8.23 -6.70
N LEU A 178 1.42 -7.46 -5.61
CA LEU A 178 1.85 -6.07 -5.62
C LEU A 178 3.15 -5.94 -4.85
N THR A 179 4.14 -5.26 -5.42
CA THR A 179 5.39 -4.97 -4.70
C THR A 179 5.99 -3.64 -5.16
N ALA A 180 6.98 -3.18 -4.42
CA ALA A 180 7.74 -1.99 -4.78
C ALA A 180 9.23 -2.31 -4.96
N VAL A 181 9.90 -1.45 -5.72
CA VAL A 181 11.36 -1.47 -5.88
C VAL A 181 11.92 -0.06 -5.74
N GLN A 182 13.04 0.04 -5.06
CA GLN A 182 13.74 1.31 -4.92
C GLN A 182 14.54 1.61 -6.18
N LEU A 183 14.31 2.79 -6.75
CA LEU A 183 15.08 3.29 -7.89
C LEU A 183 16.28 4.12 -7.40
N ASN A 184 17.39 4.03 -8.11
CA ASN A 184 18.56 4.85 -7.83
C ASN A 184 18.26 6.32 -8.06
N ARG A 185 18.81 7.20 -7.21
CA ARG A 185 18.75 8.65 -7.41
C ARG A 185 19.50 9.03 -8.69
N LEU A 186 18.86 9.84 -9.54
CA LEU A 186 19.52 10.45 -10.68
C LEU A 186 20.24 11.74 -10.29
N ALA A 187 21.27 12.10 -11.08
CA ALA A 187 21.79 13.45 -11.05
C ALA A 187 20.67 14.47 -11.39
N LYS A 188 20.69 15.63 -10.69
CA LYS A 188 19.60 16.64 -10.78
C LYS A 188 19.25 17.10 -12.21
N ASN A 189 20.18 16.97 -13.17
CA ASN A 189 20.05 17.42 -14.55
C ASN A 189 19.89 16.29 -15.56
N SER A 190 19.43 15.11 -15.15
CA SER A 190 19.23 13.99 -16.07
C SER A 190 17.88 14.11 -16.77
N ASP A 191 17.88 14.15 -18.10
CA ASP A 191 16.66 14.21 -18.93
C ASP A 191 15.87 12.89 -18.92
N ASN A 192 16.49 11.77 -18.54
CA ASN A 192 15.89 10.44 -18.54
C ASN A 192 15.36 10.04 -17.16
N ARG A 193 14.36 10.77 -16.65
CA ARG A 193 13.81 10.52 -15.30
C ARG A 193 12.79 9.38 -15.25
N ILE A 194 12.10 9.11 -16.35
CA ILE A 194 11.00 8.15 -16.43
C ILE A 194 11.31 7.05 -17.44
N GLY A 195 10.98 5.82 -17.11
CA GLY A 195 11.07 4.67 -18.00
C GLY A 195 11.68 3.42 -17.40
N LEU A 196 11.57 2.28 -18.11
CA LEU A 196 12.05 0.97 -17.66
C LEU A 196 13.55 0.94 -17.34
N HIS A 197 14.36 1.80 -18.00
CA HIS A 197 15.80 1.92 -17.71
C HIS A 197 16.08 2.39 -16.27
N ARG A 198 15.11 3.05 -15.62
CA ARG A 198 15.19 3.49 -14.21
C ARG A 198 15.15 2.34 -13.22
N PHE A 199 14.58 1.22 -13.62
CA PHE A 199 14.65 -0.01 -12.83
C PHE A 199 16.09 -0.58 -12.84
N GLY A 200 17.01 0.16 -13.46
CA GLY A 200 18.43 -0.05 -13.46
C GLY A 200 18.83 -1.27 -14.28
N ARG A 201 19.99 -1.85 -13.93
CA ARG A 201 20.43 -3.13 -14.49
C ARG A 201 19.41 -4.25 -14.27
N SER A 202 18.39 -4.01 -13.45
CA SER A 202 17.24 -4.89 -13.16
C SER A 202 16.11 -4.77 -14.19
N SER A 203 16.40 -4.61 -15.48
CA SER A 203 15.38 -4.86 -16.52
C SER A 203 14.70 -6.22 -16.32
N LEU A 204 15.40 -7.19 -15.68
CA LEU A 204 14.88 -8.48 -15.27
C LEU A 204 13.66 -8.36 -14.32
N ILE A 205 13.68 -7.44 -13.35
CA ILE A 205 12.53 -7.23 -12.46
C ILE A 205 11.29 -6.88 -13.29
N ALA A 206 11.43 -5.92 -14.21
CA ALA A 206 10.33 -5.48 -15.05
C ALA A 206 9.87 -6.58 -16.04
N THR A 207 10.69 -7.59 -16.39
CA THR A 207 10.26 -8.67 -17.28
C THR A 207 9.16 -9.52 -16.65
N HIS A 208 9.19 -9.73 -15.35
CA HIS A 208 8.22 -10.54 -14.62
C HIS A 208 6.90 -9.80 -14.37
N ALA A 209 6.91 -8.46 -14.36
CA ALA A 209 5.70 -7.68 -14.11
C ALA A 209 4.75 -7.64 -15.31
N THR A 210 3.44 -7.68 -15.05
CA THR A 210 2.39 -7.35 -16.01
C THR A 210 2.25 -5.84 -16.14
N LEU A 211 2.36 -5.12 -15.01
CA LEU A 211 2.26 -3.67 -14.93
C LEU A 211 3.46 -3.11 -14.15
N CYS A 212 4.14 -2.10 -14.70
CA CYS A 212 5.14 -1.33 -13.99
C CYS A 212 4.69 0.12 -13.88
N LEU A 213 4.63 0.59 -12.65
CA LEU A 213 4.35 1.97 -12.29
C LEU A 213 5.63 2.64 -11.83
N GLN A 214 5.83 3.90 -12.17
CA GLN A 214 6.94 4.70 -11.65
C GLN A 214 6.41 5.99 -11.04
N ILE A 215 6.75 6.22 -9.77
CA ILE A 215 6.47 7.50 -9.09
C ILE A 215 7.53 8.50 -9.55
N GLU A 216 7.09 9.63 -10.10
CA GLU A 216 7.96 10.73 -10.45
C GLU A 216 8.37 11.50 -9.19
N THR A 217 9.67 11.67 -8.99
CA THR A 217 10.21 12.53 -7.92
C THR A 217 10.58 13.87 -8.51
N ARG A 218 9.88 14.93 -8.09
CA ARG A 218 10.17 16.32 -8.49
C ARG A 218 10.98 17.02 -7.39
N PRO A 219 12.06 17.74 -7.73
CA PRO A 219 12.99 18.30 -6.74
C PRO A 219 12.39 19.37 -5.82
N ASP A 220 11.34 20.05 -6.25
CA ASP A 220 10.81 21.27 -5.61
C ASP A 220 9.43 21.08 -4.98
N GLU A 221 8.92 19.83 -4.87
CA GLU A 221 7.60 19.59 -4.32
C GLU A 221 7.64 19.45 -2.79
N ASN A 222 6.92 20.34 -2.13
CA ASN A 222 6.57 20.27 -0.71
C ASN A 222 5.79 18.97 -0.41
N GLN A 223 5.73 18.56 0.86
CA GLN A 223 5.04 17.36 1.36
C GLN A 223 3.55 17.27 0.97
N PHE A 224 2.96 18.32 0.41
CA PHE A 224 1.56 18.47 -0.01
C PHE A 224 1.39 18.56 -1.53
N GLY A 225 2.42 18.21 -2.32
CA GLY A 225 2.34 18.22 -3.77
C GLY A 225 1.69 16.96 -4.35
N ASP A 226 1.40 17.00 -5.65
CA ASP A 226 0.82 15.87 -6.39
C ASP A 226 1.82 14.72 -6.50
N MET A 227 1.32 13.50 -6.41
CA MET A 227 2.06 12.32 -6.79
C MET A 227 1.75 12.00 -8.26
N VAL A 228 2.73 12.17 -9.13
CA VAL A 228 2.60 11.76 -10.53
C VAL A 228 3.10 10.33 -10.67
N VAL A 229 2.25 9.47 -11.20
CA VAL A 229 2.53 8.06 -11.43
C VAL A 229 2.50 7.77 -12.92
N HIS A 230 3.60 7.28 -13.46
CA HIS A 230 3.73 6.88 -14.87
C HIS A 230 3.53 5.37 -15.02
N ILE A 231 2.71 4.98 -15.97
CA ILE A 231 2.56 3.60 -16.42
C ILE A 231 3.63 3.36 -17.50
N ILE A 232 4.75 2.74 -17.09
CA ILE A 232 5.92 2.56 -17.96
C ILE A 232 5.97 1.19 -18.63
N LYS A 233 5.16 0.25 -18.15
CA LYS A 233 4.89 -1.03 -18.78
C LYS A 233 3.46 -1.44 -18.47
N ASN A 234 2.74 -1.90 -19.47
CA ASN A 234 1.39 -2.44 -19.34
C ASN A 234 1.19 -3.52 -20.42
N ARG A 235 1.06 -4.78 -19.99
CA ARG A 235 0.83 -5.88 -20.95
C ARG A 235 -0.59 -5.91 -21.50
N ASN A 236 -1.55 -5.36 -20.73
CA ASN A 236 -2.98 -5.49 -21.02
C ASN A 236 -3.63 -4.17 -21.46
N GLY A 237 -2.83 -3.11 -21.68
CA GLY A 237 -3.38 -1.81 -22.02
C GLY A 237 -2.33 -0.80 -22.46
N SER A 238 -2.70 0.47 -22.42
CA SER A 238 -1.86 1.58 -22.84
C SER A 238 -0.85 2.01 -21.79
N LEU A 239 0.20 2.69 -22.22
CA LEU A 239 1.05 3.49 -21.34
C LEU A 239 0.36 4.84 -21.10
N GLY A 240 0.75 5.51 -20.00
CA GLY A 240 0.18 6.80 -19.66
C GLY A 240 0.70 7.30 -18.32
N GLN A 241 0.03 8.28 -17.78
CA GLN A 241 0.30 8.81 -16.43
C GLN A 241 -1.00 9.30 -15.81
N PHE A 242 -1.01 9.35 -14.48
CA PHE A 242 -2.07 9.95 -13.69
C PHE A 242 -1.47 10.67 -12.47
N SER A 243 -2.21 11.60 -11.93
CA SER A 243 -1.80 12.35 -10.73
C SER A 243 -2.74 12.07 -9.59
N LEU A 244 -2.18 11.96 -8.38
CA LEU A 244 -2.91 11.78 -7.14
C LEU A 244 -2.54 12.92 -6.19
N GLN A 245 -3.52 13.46 -5.50
CA GLN A 245 -3.26 14.39 -4.40
C GLN A 245 -2.82 13.62 -3.17
N ARG A 246 -1.73 14.05 -2.53
CA ARG A 246 -1.18 13.45 -1.32
C ARG A 246 -1.68 14.15 -0.08
N ASP A 247 -2.26 13.41 0.84
CA ASP A 247 -2.46 13.83 2.23
C ASP A 247 -1.69 12.86 3.15
N PHE A 248 -0.46 13.21 3.44
CA PHE A 248 0.39 12.39 4.31
C PHE A 248 -0.09 12.37 5.76
N SER A 249 -0.79 13.43 6.21
CA SER A 249 -1.30 13.51 7.57
C SER A 249 -2.35 12.43 7.84
N ARG A 250 -3.10 12.04 6.81
CA ARG A 250 -4.16 11.01 6.87
C ARG A 250 -3.81 9.73 6.11
N SER A 251 -2.58 9.59 5.65
CA SER A 251 -2.14 8.47 4.81
C SER A 251 -2.97 8.29 3.54
N LEU A 252 -3.57 9.36 3.01
CA LEU A 252 -4.47 9.34 1.86
C LEU A 252 -3.75 9.66 0.56
N LEU A 253 -4.18 8.97 -0.50
CA LEU A 253 -3.98 9.36 -1.89
C LEU A 253 -5.37 9.46 -2.54
N LEU A 254 -5.70 10.63 -3.05
CA LEU A 254 -7.01 10.95 -3.60
C LEU A 254 -6.89 11.21 -5.10
N ASP A 255 -7.88 10.75 -5.86
CA ASP A 255 -8.04 11.16 -7.24
C ASP A 255 -8.46 12.63 -7.31
N TYR A 256 -8.08 13.35 -8.36
CA TYR A 256 -8.46 14.76 -8.55
C TYR A 256 -9.97 14.95 -8.62
N ASP A 257 -10.70 13.99 -9.16
CA ASP A 257 -12.16 14.03 -9.25
C ASP A 257 -12.85 13.89 -7.88
N GLU A 258 -12.19 13.33 -6.87
CA GLU A 258 -12.69 13.20 -5.49
C GLU A 258 -12.43 14.45 -4.63
N VAL A 259 -11.50 15.30 -5.03
CA VAL A 259 -11.07 16.49 -4.27
C VAL A 259 -12.11 17.63 -4.31
N PHE A 260 -13.01 17.64 -5.28
CA PHE A 260 -13.98 18.72 -5.50
C PHE A 260 -15.29 18.58 -4.72
N LEU A 261 -15.40 17.66 -3.76
CA LEU A 261 -16.52 17.62 -2.82
C LEU A 261 -16.14 18.34 -1.52
N PRO A 262 -16.45 19.64 -1.36
CA PRO A 262 -16.29 20.31 -0.08
C PRO A 262 -17.31 19.73 0.89
N SER A 263 -16.89 18.85 1.79
CA SER A 263 -17.67 18.55 2.97
C SER A 263 -17.68 19.80 3.84
N GLY A 264 -18.68 20.66 3.62
CA GLY A 264 -18.93 21.83 4.47
C GLY A 264 -19.35 21.39 5.86
N LYS A 265 -18.40 21.18 6.75
CA LYS A 265 -18.60 21.15 8.19
C LYS A 265 -17.41 21.84 8.86
N GLU A 266 -17.70 22.97 9.47
CA GLU A 266 -16.76 23.67 10.36
C GLU A 266 -16.39 22.78 11.56
N PRO A 267 -15.12 22.80 12.02
CA PRO A 267 -14.69 22.03 13.18
C PRO A 267 -15.33 22.58 14.46
N LYS A 268 -16.11 21.76 15.16
CA LYS A 268 -16.53 22.06 16.53
C LYS A 268 -15.42 21.67 17.51
N VAL A 269 -14.95 22.64 18.26
CA VAL A 269 -14.02 22.44 19.38
C VAL A 269 -14.77 21.71 20.52
N LEU A 270 -14.25 20.57 20.98
CA LEU A 270 -14.76 19.81 22.12
C LEU A 270 -13.73 19.64 23.23
N LEU A 271 -14.20 19.45 24.45
CA LEU A 271 -13.50 19.59 25.74
C LEU A 271 -12.73 18.31 26.18
N PRO A 272 -11.80 18.41 27.16
CA PRO A 272 -10.76 17.41 27.47
C PRO A 272 -11.20 16.13 28.23
N SER A 273 -12.50 15.85 28.45
CA SER A 273 -12.96 14.73 29.30
C SER A 273 -12.85 13.34 28.68
N ASP A 274 -12.55 13.23 27.39
CA ASP A 274 -12.74 11.98 26.65
C ASP A 274 -11.44 11.26 26.27
N VAL A 275 -10.30 11.72 26.75
CA VAL A 275 -8.96 11.13 26.47
C VAL A 275 -8.82 9.71 27.06
N ALA A 276 -9.55 9.41 28.14
CA ALA A 276 -9.52 8.07 28.77
C ALA A 276 -10.10 6.96 27.88
N ASP A 277 -11.03 7.31 26.95
CA ASP A 277 -11.67 6.35 26.07
C ASP A 277 -10.79 5.96 24.89
N VAL A 278 -9.95 6.88 24.40
CA VAL A 278 -8.99 6.59 23.32
C VAL A 278 -7.94 5.57 23.77
N SER A 279 -7.39 5.72 24.98
CA SER A 279 -6.39 4.79 25.53
C SER A 279 -6.96 3.38 25.65
N LYS A 280 -8.20 3.23 26.16
CA LYS A 280 -8.87 1.92 26.26
C LYS A 280 -9.14 1.28 24.89
N LEU A 281 -9.47 2.10 23.88
CA LEU A 281 -9.66 1.62 22.52
C LEU A 281 -8.35 1.10 21.95
N LEU A 282 -7.27 1.88 22.10
CA LEU A 282 -5.94 1.52 21.63
C LEU A 282 -5.41 0.25 22.31
N GLU A 283 -5.67 0.08 23.62
CA GLU A 283 -5.35 -1.15 24.38
C GLU A 283 -6.15 -2.37 23.87
N LYS A 284 -7.48 -2.22 23.66
CA LYS A 284 -8.34 -3.31 23.15
C LYS A 284 -7.83 -3.91 21.85
N TYR A 285 -7.24 -3.07 20.99
CA TYR A 285 -6.74 -3.48 19.67
C TYR A 285 -5.21 -3.66 19.64
N ASN A 286 -4.52 -3.71 20.79
CA ASN A 286 -3.05 -3.76 20.86
C ASN A 286 -2.35 -2.58 20.14
N TRP A 287 -2.94 -1.39 20.19
CA TRP A 287 -2.43 -0.21 19.50
C TRP A 287 -1.40 0.59 20.31
N ILE A 288 -1.31 0.33 21.62
CA ILE A 288 -0.28 0.83 22.56
C ILE A 288 0.35 -0.30 23.37
#